data_e01b13314949303bad92fbf1abc904fc
#
_entry.id   e01b13314949303bad92fbf1abc904fc
#
_cell.length_a   1.000
_cell.length_b   1.000
_cell.length_c   1.000
_cell.angle_alpha   90.00
_cell.angle_beta   90.00
_cell.angle_gamma   90.00
#
_symmetry.space_group_name_H-M   'P 1'
#
loop_
_entity.id
_entity.type
_entity.pdbx_description
1 polymer ?
#
loop_
_entity_poly.entity_id
_entity_poly.type
_entity_poly.pdbx_seq_one_letter_code
_entity_poly.pdbx_strand_id
1 'polypeptide(L)'
;MKNNNFNFIFLHVKILAGGIMFKNTLDNKRYYTLNYFFKMKFGQKVFKVPIDINSTCPNQVNGGCIYCSNKSTASISDGNLDILEQFENGKKIMEQKWPDSLYIPYFQSGTNTYNDKNLVKNYVDKLLLLPKVVGIDIATRPDCLTEEWLDYLDELNKKTFLIVELGLQSSNNNTLNFINRGHNNEVFKDAVKKLHERNIFVVAHIINGLPYETKEDMLNTIKFVNDCGIDGIKIHMLYVAKNTPLASIYEKDKFHILTKEEYIDIVCDQLRLLNQDIVIMRITGDPTLDELIAPDWLIKKFVVLNDIDKEMVKRNIYQGDLL
;
A
#
# COMPACT_ATOMS: atom_id res chain seq x y z
N MET A 1 -34.69 1.29 19.52
CA MET A 1 -34.17 0.01 20.05
C MET A 1 -34.33 -1.07 19.01
N LYS A 2 -33.31 -1.40 18.29
CA LYS A 2 -33.15 -2.69 17.58
C LYS A 2 -31.66 -2.99 17.57
N ASN A 3 -31.26 -3.94 18.41
CA ASN A 3 -29.93 -4.51 18.49
C ASN A 3 -29.62 -5.25 17.17
N ASN A 4 -28.67 -4.78 16.41
CA ASN A 4 -28.07 -5.58 15.35
C ASN A 4 -26.83 -6.26 15.91
N ASN A 5 -27.03 -7.43 16.50
CA ASN A 5 -25.97 -8.40 16.75
C ASN A 5 -25.51 -8.93 15.40
N PHE A 6 -24.38 -8.44 14.90
CA PHE A 6 -23.64 -9.15 13.84
C PHE A 6 -22.97 -10.37 14.48
N ASN A 7 -23.64 -11.51 14.41
CA ASN A 7 -23.02 -12.79 14.69
C ASN A 7 -21.91 -13.03 13.66
N PHE A 8 -20.67 -13.01 14.13
CA PHE A 8 -19.53 -13.56 13.41
C PHE A 8 -19.78 -15.07 13.21
N ILE A 9 -20.22 -15.43 12.04
CA ILE A 9 -20.24 -16.84 11.62
C ILE A 9 -18.80 -17.24 11.36
N PHE A 10 -18.16 -17.84 12.37
CA PHE A 10 -16.95 -18.62 12.17
C PHE A 10 -17.31 -19.81 11.29
N LEU A 11 -17.12 -19.68 9.97
CA LEU A 11 -17.17 -20.81 9.07
C LEU A 11 -15.95 -21.68 9.34
N HIS A 12 -16.13 -22.71 10.16
CA HIS A 12 -15.21 -23.84 10.21
C HIS A 12 -15.31 -24.54 8.85
N VAL A 13 -14.43 -24.19 7.92
CA VAL A 13 -14.35 -24.86 6.63
C VAL A 13 -13.79 -26.24 6.87
N LYS A 14 -14.64 -27.25 6.67
CA LYS A 14 -14.24 -28.66 6.70
C LYS A 14 -13.21 -28.92 5.61
N ILE A 15 -12.14 -29.59 6.01
CA ILE A 15 -11.12 -30.17 5.13
C ILE A 15 -11.80 -31.10 4.14
N LEU A 16 -11.88 -30.71 2.88
CA LEU A 16 -12.20 -31.59 1.76
C LEU A 16 -10.88 -31.91 1.03
N ALA A 17 -10.51 -33.18 1.12
CA ALA A 17 -9.48 -33.84 0.32
C ALA A 17 -8.07 -33.20 0.35
N GLY A 18 -7.28 -33.44 1.39
CA GLY A 18 -5.81 -33.54 1.29
C GLY A 18 -5.00 -32.27 1.03
N GLY A 19 -5.60 -31.09 1.03
CA GLY A 19 -4.88 -29.83 0.84
C GLY A 19 -4.64 -29.07 2.16
N ILE A 20 -3.43 -28.58 2.38
CA ILE A 20 -3.13 -27.64 3.47
C ILE A 20 -3.88 -26.34 3.17
N MET A 21 -4.87 -26.00 3.99
CA MET A 21 -5.55 -24.70 3.91
C MET A 21 -4.78 -23.69 4.78
N PHE A 22 -4.31 -22.62 4.15
CA PHE A 22 -3.67 -21.52 4.86
C PHE A 22 -4.73 -20.59 5.47
N LYS A 23 -4.42 -19.99 6.63
CA LYS A 23 -5.27 -18.98 7.25
C LYS A 23 -5.50 -17.81 6.26
N ASN A 24 -6.69 -17.25 6.25
CA ASN A 24 -7.03 -16.07 5.47
C ASN A 24 -6.87 -16.19 3.93
N THR A 25 -7.10 -17.38 3.35
CA THR A 25 -7.06 -17.56 1.90
C THR A 25 -8.05 -18.60 1.40
N LEU A 26 -8.67 -18.37 0.22
CA LEU A 26 -9.55 -19.31 -0.47
C LEU A 26 -9.01 -19.73 -1.86
N ASP A 27 -7.89 -19.14 -2.29
CA ASP A 27 -7.40 -19.20 -3.67
C ASP A 27 -6.02 -19.86 -3.79
N ASN A 28 -5.65 -20.73 -2.86
CA ASN A 28 -4.36 -21.39 -2.76
C ASN A 28 -3.15 -20.41 -2.61
N LYS A 29 -3.41 -19.13 -2.37
CA LYS A 29 -2.36 -18.19 -1.99
C LYS A 29 -1.84 -18.52 -0.60
N ARG A 30 -0.55 -18.36 -0.41
CA ARG A 30 0.13 -18.64 0.85
C ARG A 30 0.28 -17.40 1.73
N TYR A 31 -0.46 -16.33 1.40
CA TYR A 31 -0.50 -15.06 2.13
C TYR A 31 -1.86 -14.40 2.02
N TYR A 32 -2.18 -13.51 2.96
CA TYR A 32 -3.47 -12.83 3.09
C TYR A 32 -3.62 -11.73 2.04
N THR A 33 -4.32 -12.00 0.96
CA THR A 33 -4.48 -11.07 -0.15
C THR A 33 -5.55 -10.01 0.11
N LEU A 34 -5.36 -8.80 -0.44
CA LEU A 34 -6.37 -7.73 -0.43
C LEU A 34 -7.71 -8.21 -1.03
N ASN A 35 -7.65 -9.01 -2.10
CA ASN A 35 -8.87 -9.53 -2.72
C ASN A 35 -9.68 -10.42 -1.79
N TYR A 36 -9.01 -11.29 -1.03
CA TYR A 36 -9.67 -12.12 -0.02
C TYR A 36 -10.24 -11.26 1.11
N PHE A 37 -9.45 -10.32 1.65
CA PHE A 37 -9.91 -9.39 2.69
C PHE A 37 -11.18 -8.64 2.29
N PHE A 38 -11.19 -8.02 1.11
CA PHE A 38 -12.35 -7.30 0.62
C PHE A 38 -13.55 -8.21 0.39
N LYS A 39 -13.35 -9.42 -0.16
CA LYS A 39 -14.42 -10.39 -0.35
C LYS A 39 -15.06 -10.81 0.97
N MET A 40 -14.25 -11.02 2.02
CA MET A 40 -14.77 -11.36 3.35
C MET A 40 -15.50 -10.19 4.01
N LYS A 41 -15.00 -8.95 3.81
CA LYS A 41 -15.59 -7.75 4.41
C LYS A 41 -16.88 -7.28 3.72
N PHE A 42 -16.92 -7.34 2.38
CA PHE A 42 -17.97 -6.73 1.58
C PHE A 42 -18.83 -7.77 0.81
N GLY A 43 -18.48 -9.05 0.89
CA GLY A 43 -19.20 -10.14 0.22
C GLY A 43 -18.90 -10.28 -1.28
N GLN A 44 -18.20 -9.30 -1.89
CA GLN A 44 -17.92 -9.28 -3.33
C GLN A 44 -16.60 -8.58 -3.66
N LYS A 45 -16.27 -8.54 -4.94
CA LYS A 45 -15.07 -7.89 -5.46
C LYS A 45 -15.11 -6.38 -5.21
N VAL A 46 -13.98 -5.82 -4.73
CA VAL A 46 -13.80 -4.37 -4.56
C VAL A 46 -12.57 -3.93 -5.32
N PHE A 47 -12.66 -2.80 -6.02
CA PHE A 47 -11.53 -2.16 -6.68
C PHE A 47 -11.22 -0.80 -6.07
N LYS A 48 -9.94 -0.50 -5.95
CA LYS A 48 -9.48 0.84 -5.64
C LYS A 48 -9.42 1.64 -6.94
N VAL A 49 -10.10 2.78 -6.98
CA VAL A 49 -10.10 3.71 -8.12
C VAL A 49 -9.16 4.87 -7.79
N PRO A 50 -8.03 5.00 -8.49
CA PRO A 50 -7.07 6.07 -8.24
C PRO A 50 -7.69 7.44 -8.48
N ILE A 51 -7.42 8.37 -7.56
CA ILE A 51 -7.85 9.77 -7.59
C ILE A 51 -6.62 10.64 -7.39
N ASP A 52 -6.45 11.64 -8.22
CA ASP A 52 -5.42 12.66 -8.11
C ASP A 52 -6.06 14.02 -7.87
N ILE A 53 -5.68 14.71 -6.81
CA ILE A 53 -6.13 16.04 -6.48
C ILE A 53 -4.98 17.06 -6.54
N ASN A 54 -3.92 16.74 -7.32
CA ASN A 54 -2.70 17.53 -7.44
C ASN A 54 -2.05 17.83 -6.08
N SER A 55 -2.08 16.84 -5.18
CA SER A 55 -1.47 16.98 -3.85
C SER A 55 0.03 17.20 -3.96
N THR A 56 0.52 18.22 -3.28
CA THR A 56 1.95 18.45 -3.13
C THR A 56 2.52 17.65 -1.95
N CYS A 57 3.84 17.72 -1.75
CA CYS A 57 4.49 17.08 -0.62
C CYS A 57 5.35 18.13 0.10
N PRO A 58 5.21 18.31 1.43
CA PRO A 58 6.01 19.31 2.17
C PRO A 58 7.52 19.08 2.07
N ASN A 59 7.94 17.83 1.86
CA ASN A 59 9.34 17.48 1.72
C ASN A 59 9.97 18.03 0.42
N GLN A 60 9.17 18.43 -0.57
CA GLN A 60 9.68 19.01 -1.83
C GLN A 60 10.45 20.31 -1.62
N VAL A 61 10.09 21.12 -0.61
CA VAL A 61 10.86 22.32 -0.23
C VAL A 61 12.30 22.00 0.18
N ASN A 62 12.53 20.77 0.66
CA ASN A 62 13.83 20.26 1.08
C ASN A 62 14.45 19.31 0.01
N GLY A 63 14.06 19.43 -1.24
CA GLY A 63 14.53 18.61 -2.36
C GLY A 63 13.79 17.31 -2.58
N GLY A 64 12.84 16.94 -1.72
CA GLY A 64 12.06 15.70 -1.81
C GLY A 64 12.85 14.44 -1.51
N CYS A 65 12.16 13.31 -1.48
CA CYS A 65 12.83 12.00 -1.41
C CYS A 65 13.61 11.75 -2.71
N ILE A 66 14.83 11.22 -2.62
CA ILE A 66 15.74 11.10 -3.78
C ILE A 66 15.20 10.21 -4.90
N TYR A 67 14.32 9.27 -4.58
CA TYR A 67 13.70 8.32 -5.54
C TYR A 67 12.37 8.82 -6.12
N CYS A 68 11.81 9.92 -5.58
CA CYS A 68 10.46 10.34 -5.94
C CYS A 68 10.44 11.05 -7.30
N SER A 69 9.64 10.53 -8.23
CA SER A 69 9.29 11.21 -9.48
C SER A 69 7.88 11.79 -9.36
N ASN A 70 7.70 13.06 -9.67
CA ASN A 70 6.40 13.73 -9.65
C ASN A 70 5.41 13.15 -10.67
N LYS A 71 5.90 12.36 -11.64
CA LYS A 71 5.09 11.75 -12.70
C LYS A 71 4.73 10.28 -12.44
N SER A 72 5.49 9.58 -11.60
CA SER A 72 5.36 8.12 -11.44
C SER A 72 4.05 7.66 -10.81
N THR A 73 3.28 8.54 -10.21
CA THR A 73 2.00 8.24 -9.57
C THR A 73 0.77 8.58 -10.42
N ALA A 74 0.93 9.37 -11.49
CA ALA A 74 -0.15 9.99 -12.27
C ALA A 74 -0.66 9.14 -13.46
N SER A 75 -0.24 7.87 -13.64
CA SER A 75 -0.49 7.16 -14.90
C SER A 75 -1.94 6.73 -15.16
N ILE A 76 -2.85 6.79 -14.18
CA ILE A 76 -4.24 6.33 -14.34
C ILE A 76 -5.25 7.44 -14.01
N SER A 77 -4.88 8.42 -13.18
CA SER A 77 -5.71 9.56 -12.81
C SER A 77 -5.07 10.87 -13.32
N ASP A 78 -5.88 11.75 -13.86
CA ASP A 78 -5.45 13.08 -14.31
C ASP A 78 -6.04 14.13 -13.36
N GLY A 79 -5.21 14.74 -12.52
CA GLY A 79 -5.61 15.75 -11.54
C GLY A 79 -6.20 17.03 -12.14
N ASN A 80 -6.16 17.20 -13.47
CA ASN A 80 -6.84 18.30 -14.16
C ASN A 80 -8.32 18.02 -14.43
N LEU A 81 -8.76 16.76 -14.31
CA LEU A 81 -10.16 16.39 -14.48
C LEU A 81 -10.95 16.60 -13.18
N ASP A 82 -12.26 16.80 -13.31
CA ASP A 82 -13.16 16.81 -12.15
C ASP A 82 -13.08 15.47 -11.40
N ILE A 83 -13.24 15.50 -10.08
CA ILE A 83 -13.11 14.34 -9.22
C ILE A 83 -14.07 13.20 -9.57
N LEU A 84 -15.28 13.53 -9.99
CA LEU A 84 -16.29 12.55 -10.39
C LEU A 84 -15.96 11.96 -11.76
N GLU A 85 -15.39 12.76 -12.66
CA GLU A 85 -14.92 12.28 -13.97
C GLU A 85 -13.74 11.31 -13.82
N GLN A 86 -12.76 11.63 -12.97
CA GLN A 86 -11.66 10.70 -12.66
C GLN A 86 -12.20 9.36 -12.15
N PHE A 87 -13.15 9.40 -11.21
CA PHE A 87 -13.75 8.20 -10.64
C PHE A 87 -14.47 7.38 -11.71
N GLU A 88 -15.34 8.00 -12.53
CA GLU A 88 -16.10 7.29 -13.57
C GLU A 88 -15.18 6.70 -14.64
N ASN A 89 -14.09 7.38 -15.01
CA ASN A 89 -13.10 6.87 -15.96
C ASN A 89 -12.37 5.63 -15.40
N GLY A 90 -11.91 5.67 -14.15
CA GLY A 90 -11.29 4.52 -13.49
C GLY A 90 -12.26 3.35 -13.30
N LYS A 91 -13.51 3.63 -12.93
CA LYS A 91 -14.57 2.63 -12.77
C LYS A 91 -14.87 1.91 -14.09
N LYS A 92 -15.04 2.62 -15.21
CA LYS A 92 -15.30 2.02 -16.54
C LYS A 92 -14.28 0.97 -16.94
N ILE A 93 -12.99 1.19 -16.63
CA ILE A 93 -11.92 0.23 -16.91
C ILE A 93 -12.15 -1.08 -16.13
N MET A 94 -12.62 -1.00 -14.89
CA MET A 94 -12.85 -2.17 -14.04
C MET A 94 -14.16 -2.87 -14.36
N GLU A 95 -15.22 -2.13 -14.67
CA GLU A 95 -16.55 -2.68 -15.01
C GLU A 95 -16.53 -3.58 -16.24
N GLN A 96 -15.64 -3.34 -17.21
CA GLN A 96 -15.48 -4.20 -18.38
C GLN A 96 -15.15 -5.66 -18.01
N LYS A 97 -14.42 -5.86 -16.90
CA LYS A 97 -14.03 -7.20 -16.43
C LYS A 97 -14.92 -7.73 -15.31
N TRP A 98 -15.49 -6.82 -14.49
CA TRP A 98 -16.16 -7.14 -13.24
C TRP A 98 -17.36 -6.20 -13.02
N PRO A 99 -18.50 -6.44 -13.72
CA PRO A 99 -19.66 -5.52 -13.75
C PRO A 99 -20.28 -5.25 -12.38
N ASP A 100 -20.22 -6.22 -11.47
CA ASP A 100 -20.88 -6.16 -10.15
C ASP A 100 -19.93 -5.74 -9.02
N SER A 101 -18.79 -5.15 -9.35
CA SER A 101 -17.80 -4.75 -8.35
C SER A 101 -18.25 -3.56 -7.52
N LEU A 102 -17.70 -3.48 -6.30
CA LEU A 102 -17.72 -2.29 -5.44
C LEU A 102 -16.43 -1.51 -5.62
N TYR A 103 -16.42 -0.25 -5.15
CA TYR A 103 -15.31 0.66 -5.37
C TYR A 103 -14.88 1.38 -4.10
N ILE A 104 -13.58 1.65 -4.01
CA ILE A 104 -12.96 2.52 -3.01
C ILE A 104 -12.17 3.58 -3.77
N PRO A 105 -12.62 4.85 -3.79
CA PRO A 105 -11.79 5.96 -4.25
C PRO A 105 -10.49 6.01 -3.45
N TYR A 106 -9.37 6.10 -4.15
CA TYR A 106 -8.04 6.03 -3.58
C TYR A 106 -7.23 7.28 -3.92
N PHE A 107 -7.10 8.19 -2.96
CA PHE A 107 -6.28 9.38 -3.05
C PHE A 107 -4.81 8.99 -2.92
N GLN A 108 -4.13 8.80 -4.05
CA GLN A 108 -2.80 8.16 -4.05
C GLN A 108 -1.63 9.10 -4.33
N SER A 109 -1.85 10.19 -5.10
CA SER A 109 -0.77 11.08 -5.51
C SER A 109 -0.41 12.08 -4.41
N GLY A 110 0.87 12.32 -4.19
CA GLY A 110 1.37 13.32 -3.24
C GLY A 110 1.07 13.00 -1.77
N THR A 111 0.88 14.04 -0.98
CA THR A 111 0.57 13.96 0.46
C THR A 111 -0.81 14.56 0.71
N ASN A 112 -1.84 13.72 0.72
CA ASN A 112 -3.22 14.20 0.68
C ASN A 112 -3.66 14.96 1.93
N THR A 113 -3.04 14.73 3.09
CA THR A 113 -3.30 15.50 4.32
C THR A 113 -2.44 16.77 4.42
N TYR A 114 -1.67 17.12 3.40
CA TYR A 114 -0.98 18.42 3.29
C TYR A 114 -1.80 19.45 2.50
N ASN A 115 -2.97 19.06 2.03
CA ASN A 115 -3.93 19.94 1.36
C ASN A 115 -4.87 20.65 2.35
N ASP A 116 -5.66 21.59 1.81
CA ASP A 116 -6.81 22.14 2.52
C ASP A 116 -7.80 20.99 2.87
N LYS A 117 -8.02 20.80 4.16
CA LYS A 117 -8.90 19.74 4.67
C LYS A 117 -10.33 19.89 4.15
N ASN A 118 -10.85 21.12 4.01
CA ASN A 118 -12.22 21.34 3.55
C ASN A 118 -12.37 20.99 2.06
N LEU A 119 -11.32 21.22 1.26
CA LEU A 119 -11.30 20.80 -0.14
C LEU A 119 -11.35 19.26 -0.24
N VAL A 120 -10.49 18.56 0.50
CA VAL A 120 -10.48 17.09 0.50
C VAL A 120 -11.80 16.54 1.02
N LYS A 121 -12.33 17.11 2.10
CA LYS A 121 -13.64 16.75 2.65
C LYS A 121 -14.75 16.89 1.59
N ASN A 122 -14.80 18.01 0.85
CA ASN A 122 -15.78 18.20 -0.22
C ASN A 122 -15.66 17.13 -1.31
N TYR A 123 -14.44 16.73 -1.70
CA TYR A 123 -14.23 15.66 -2.66
C TYR A 123 -14.71 14.31 -2.13
N VAL A 124 -14.36 13.98 -0.89
CA VAL A 124 -14.78 12.74 -0.22
C VAL A 124 -16.31 12.68 -0.11
N ASP A 125 -16.95 13.77 0.33
CA ASP A 125 -18.41 13.84 0.46
C ASP A 125 -19.12 13.59 -0.89
N LYS A 126 -18.61 14.15 -2.01
CA LYS A 126 -19.12 13.88 -3.36
C LYS A 126 -18.97 12.42 -3.77
N LEU A 127 -17.80 11.84 -3.53
CA LEU A 127 -17.51 10.45 -3.92
C LEU A 127 -18.33 9.44 -3.10
N LEU A 128 -18.61 9.72 -1.83
CA LEU A 128 -19.43 8.84 -0.98
C LEU A 128 -20.92 8.81 -1.38
N LEU A 129 -21.38 9.79 -2.16
CA LEU A 129 -22.74 9.78 -2.70
C LEU A 129 -22.89 8.86 -3.92
N LEU A 130 -21.79 8.42 -4.51
CA LEU A 130 -21.83 7.58 -5.70
C LEU A 130 -22.23 6.14 -5.34
N PRO A 131 -23.02 5.48 -6.20
CA PRO A 131 -23.43 4.10 -5.98
C PRO A 131 -22.21 3.16 -6.02
N LYS A 132 -22.30 2.09 -5.21
CA LYS A 132 -21.25 1.06 -5.09
C LYS A 132 -19.92 1.54 -4.48
N VAL A 133 -19.83 2.76 -3.98
CA VAL A 133 -18.69 3.23 -3.16
C VAL A 133 -18.88 2.73 -1.74
N VAL A 134 -17.89 1.99 -1.21
CA VAL A 134 -17.99 1.29 0.10
C VAL A 134 -16.91 1.70 1.10
N GLY A 135 -16.06 2.63 0.73
CA GLY A 135 -14.97 3.12 1.56
C GLY A 135 -14.18 4.22 0.87
N ILE A 136 -13.22 4.77 1.58
CA ILE A 136 -12.25 5.76 1.09
C ILE A 136 -10.85 5.28 1.48
N ASP A 137 -9.88 5.55 0.63
CA ASP A 137 -8.48 5.25 0.89
C ASP A 137 -7.63 6.50 0.65
N ILE A 138 -6.84 6.90 1.65
CA ILE A 138 -6.05 8.14 1.64
C ILE A 138 -4.59 7.82 1.90
N ALA A 139 -3.73 8.02 0.88
CA ALA A 139 -2.30 7.94 1.04
C ALA A 139 -1.72 9.26 1.53
N THR A 140 -0.84 9.19 2.53
CA THR A 140 -0.20 10.38 3.08
C THR A 140 1.14 10.08 3.74
N ARG A 141 1.75 11.11 4.30
CA ARG A 141 2.95 11.05 5.14
C ARG A 141 2.55 11.00 6.62
N PRO A 142 3.27 10.23 7.45
CA PRO A 142 2.96 10.15 8.88
C PRO A 142 3.14 11.50 9.61
N ASP A 143 4.07 12.34 9.17
CA ASP A 143 4.35 13.68 9.72
C ASP A 143 3.35 14.77 9.28
N CYS A 144 2.36 14.41 8.45
CA CYS A 144 1.30 15.33 7.98
C CYS A 144 -0.08 15.02 8.58
N LEU A 145 -0.13 14.26 9.67
CA LEU A 145 -1.34 13.97 10.43
C LEU A 145 -1.45 14.93 11.63
N THR A 146 -1.97 16.14 11.39
CA THR A 146 -2.30 17.08 12.48
C THR A 146 -3.53 16.62 13.26
N GLU A 147 -3.75 17.14 14.46
CA GLU A 147 -4.96 16.79 15.25
C GLU A 147 -6.24 17.12 14.48
N GLU A 148 -6.27 18.22 13.75
CA GLU A 148 -7.41 18.59 12.90
C GLU A 148 -7.68 17.53 11.79
N TRP A 149 -6.64 16.94 11.20
CA TRP A 149 -6.79 15.84 10.27
C TRP A 149 -7.24 14.55 10.96
N LEU A 150 -6.66 14.24 12.11
CA LEU A 150 -7.04 13.07 12.88
C LEU A 150 -8.51 13.11 13.31
N ASP A 151 -9.03 14.25 13.73
CA ASP A 151 -10.44 14.44 14.07
C ASP A 151 -11.35 14.22 12.83
N TYR A 152 -10.99 14.78 11.68
CA TYR A 152 -11.74 14.55 10.45
C TYR A 152 -11.72 13.08 10.00
N LEU A 153 -10.56 12.41 10.09
CA LEU A 153 -10.45 10.99 9.74
C LEU A 153 -11.26 10.10 10.70
N ASP A 154 -11.33 10.43 11.97
CA ASP A 154 -12.19 9.75 12.95
C ASP A 154 -13.68 9.90 12.60
N GLU A 155 -14.12 11.13 12.26
CA GLU A 155 -15.49 11.36 11.79
C GLU A 155 -15.80 10.59 10.49
N LEU A 156 -14.84 10.54 9.56
CA LEU A 156 -14.99 9.82 8.29
C LEU A 156 -15.08 8.31 8.51
N ASN A 157 -14.22 7.76 9.40
CA ASN A 157 -14.22 6.33 9.72
C ASN A 157 -15.53 5.85 10.38
N LYS A 158 -16.25 6.72 11.05
CA LYS A 158 -17.60 6.44 11.59
C LYS A 158 -18.68 6.35 10.51
N LYS A 159 -18.44 6.93 9.32
CA LYS A 159 -19.40 7.00 8.20
C LYS A 159 -19.18 5.91 7.16
N THR A 160 -17.93 5.53 6.93
CA THR A 160 -17.54 4.57 5.89
C THR A 160 -16.29 3.81 6.28
N PHE A 161 -15.95 2.77 5.56
CA PHE A 161 -14.66 2.09 5.76
C PHE A 161 -13.52 2.98 5.26
N LEU A 162 -12.65 3.36 6.18
CA LEU A 162 -11.50 4.22 5.90
C LEU A 162 -10.21 3.43 5.96
N ILE A 163 -9.40 3.58 4.91
CA ILE A 163 -8.00 3.13 4.87
C ILE A 163 -7.10 4.37 4.88
N VAL A 164 -6.07 4.38 5.71
CA VAL A 164 -5.00 5.39 5.66
C VAL A 164 -3.69 4.70 5.35
N GLU A 165 -3.08 5.06 4.24
CA GLU A 165 -1.81 4.51 3.79
C GLU A 165 -0.66 5.44 4.14
N LEU A 166 0.30 4.95 4.92
CA LEU A 166 1.44 5.70 5.42
C LEU A 166 2.76 5.24 4.79
N GLY A 167 3.50 6.18 4.23
CA GLY A 167 4.82 5.89 3.69
C GLY A 167 5.89 5.80 4.78
N LEU A 168 6.28 4.60 5.19
CA LEU A 168 7.45 4.34 6.04
C LEU A 168 8.73 4.30 5.21
N GLN A 169 8.76 3.44 4.22
CA GLN A 169 9.82 3.06 3.28
C GLN A 169 10.85 2.11 3.89
N SER A 170 11.46 2.42 5.04
CA SER A 170 12.39 1.60 5.82
C SER A 170 12.24 1.89 7.31
N SER A 171 12.59 0.94 8.16
CA SER A 171 12.73 1.17 9.61
C SER A 171 14.13 1.68 9.99
N ASN A 172 15.10 1.63 9.06
CA ASN A 172 16.46 2.10 9.29
C ASN A 172 16.55 3.62 9.13
N ASN A 173 16.75 4.35 10.24
CA ASN A 173 16.83 5.81 10.22
C ASN A 173 18.01 6.35 9.39
N ASN A 174 19.13 5.62 9.27
CA ASN A 174 20.24 6.03 8.40
C ASN A 174 19.80 5.99 6.94
N THR A 175 19.08 4.95 6.54
CA THR A 175 18.46 4.85 5.20
C THR A 175 17.46 6.00 4.99
N LEU A 176 16.57 6.26 5.95
CA LEU A 176 15.58 7.34 5.85
C LEU A 176 16.26 8.71 5.67
N ASN A 177 17.35 8.97 6.38
CA ASN A 177 18.15 10.17 6.20
C ASN A 177 18.80 10.23 4.82
N PHE A 178 19.42 9.13 4.37
CA PHE A 178 20.07 9.06 3.06
C PHE A 178 19.09 9.33 1.90
N ILE A 179 17.89 8.73 1.96
CA ILE A 179 16.86 8.93 0.93
C ILE A 179 16.11 10.26 1.07
N ASN A 180 16.51 11.12 1.98
CA ASN A 180 15.88 12.40 2.29
C ASN A 180 14.37 12.25 2.57
N ARG A 181 14.00 11.29 3.45
CA ARG A 181 12.60 11.00 3.74
C ARG A 181 11.89 12.12 4.50
N GLY A 182 12.63 12.89 5.29
CA GLY A 182 12.15 14.05 6.03
C GLY A 182 11.42 13.73 7.35
N HIS A 183 11.29 12.45 7.71
CA HIS A 183 10.83 11.97 9.02
C HIS A 183 11.53 10.65 9.34
N ASN A 184 11.55 10.27 10.62
CA ASN A 184 12.10 9.01 11.11
C ASN A 184 11.02 7.96 11.37
N ASN A 185 11.43 6.77 11.81
CA ASN A 185 10.54 5.66 12.09
C ASN A 185 9.64 5.88 13.33
N GLU A 186 10.08 6.68 14.32
CA GLU A 186 9.26 7.00 15.51
C GLU A 186 8.04 7.84 15.13
N VAL A 187 8.17 8.78 14.19
CA VAL A 187 7.04 9.55 13.66
C VAL A 187 6.02 8.63 12.99
N PHE A 188 6.47 7.60 12.27
CA PHE A 188 5.58 6.60 11.69
C PHE A 188 4.84 5.82 12.79
N LYS A 189 5.56 5.34 13.81
CA LYS A 189 4.99 4.58 14.92
C LYS A 189 3.93 5.38 15.68
N ASP A 190 4.19 6.67 15.96
CA ASP A 190 3.23 7.57 16.61
C ASP A 190 1.99 7.78 15.74
N ALA A 191 2.16 7.97 14.43
CA ALA A 191 1.05 8.12 13.49
C ALA A 191 0.16 6.87 13.44
N VAL A 192 0.74 5.67 13.38
CA VAL A 192 -0.02 4.40 13.45
C VAL A 192 -0.82 4.31 14.75
N LYS A 193 -0.19 4.60 15.88
CA LYS A 193 -0.86 4.59 17.19
C LYS A 193 -2.07 5.54 17.23
N LYS A 194 -1.91 6.79 16.78
CA LYS A 194 -2.98 7.80 16.75
C LYS A 194 -4.16 7.39 15.84
N LEU A 195 -3.87 6.74 14.73
CA LEU A 195 -4.91 6.21 13.83
C LEU A 195 -5.63 5.01 14.44
N HIS A 196 -4.92 4.10 15.11
CA HIS A 196 -5.53 2.95 15.80
C HIS A 196 -6.37 3.33 17.00
N GLU A 197 -6.03 4.40 17.74
CA GLU A 197 -6.88 4.96 18.80
C GLU A 197 -8.25 5.39 18.27
N ARG A 198 -8.36 5.59 16.94
CA ARG A 198 -9.59 5.92 16.21
C ARG A 198 -10.16 4.75 15.39
N ASN A 199 -9.65 3.53 15.60
CA ASN A 199 -10.02 2.31 14.90
C ASN A 199 -9.92 2.42 13.35
N ILE A 200 -8.98 3.20 12.83
CA ILE A 200 -8.73 3.39 11.40
C ILE A 200 -7.81 2.29 10.91
N PHE A 201 -8.13 1.71 9.73
CA PHE A 201 -7.31 0.69 9.07
C PHE A 201 -6.04 1.32 8.49
N VAL A 202 -4.88 0.91 8.98
CA VAL A 202 -3.58 1.51 8.64
C VAL A 202 -2.75 0.59 7.75
N VAL A 203 -2.25 1.14 6.65
CA VAL A 203 -1.37 0.43 5.70
C VAL A 203 0.01 1.06 5.68
N ALA A 204 1.05 0.25 5.84
CA ALA A 204 2.43 0.69 5.67
C ALA A 204 2.89 0.52 4.21
N HIS A 205 3.60 1.51 3.67
CA HIS A 205 4.38 1.36 2.44
C HIS A 205 5.85 1.19 2.78
N ILE A 206 6.48 0.13 2.26
CA ILE A 206 7.92 -0.12 2.39
C ILE A 206 8.55 -0.32 1.00
N ILE A 207 9.85 -0.07 0.91
CA ILE A 207 10.63 -0.22 -0.33
C ILE A 207 11.81 -1.14 -0.07
N ASN A 208 11.86 -2.28 -0.76
CA ASN A 208 13.02 -3.17 -0.75
C ASN A 208 14.09 -2.70 -1.72
N GLY A 209 15.35 -2.85 -1.34
CA GLY A 209 16.50 -2.53 -2.19
C GLY A 209 16.87 -1.04 -2.17
N LEU A 210 16.50 -0.29 -1.13
CA LEU A 210 17.02 1.07 -0.93
C LEU A 210 18.55 1.05 -0.88
N PRO A 211 19.25 2.09 -1.39
CA PRO A 211 20.70 2.08 -1.46
C PRO A 211 21.34 1.80 -0.09
N TYR A 212 22.33 0.92 -0.10
CA TYR A 212 23.12 0.48 1.07
C TYR A 212 22.36 -0.33 2.12
N GLU A 213 21.07 -0.66 1.91
CA GLU A 213 20.37 -1.62 2.75
C GLU A 213 20.79 -3.06 2.46
N THR A 214 20.97 -3.81 3.52
CA THR A 214 21.18 -5.25 3.49
C THR A 214 19.83 -5.99 3.51
N LYS A 215 19.84 -7.29 3.20
CA LYS A 215 18.65 -8.14 3.40
C LYS A 215 18.15 -8.07 4.85
N GLU A 216 19.05 -8.03 5.83
CA GLU A 216 18.67 -7.95 7.26
C GLU A 216 17.95 -6.62 7.58
N ASP A 217 18.33 -5.48 7.00
CA ASP A 217 17.63 -4.21 7.17
C ASP A 217 16.18 -4.31 6.64
N MET A 218 15.99 -4.94 5.47
CA MET A 218 14.67 -5.15 4.89
C MET A 218 13.81 -6.11 5.73
N LEU A 219 14.39 -7.15 6.33
CA LEU A 219 13.69 -8.04 7.26
C LEU A 219 13.38 -7.36 8.60
N ASN A 220 14.27 -6.51 9.11
CA ASN A 220 14.03 -5.72 10.31
C ASN A 220 12.89 -4.70 10.11
N THR A 221 12.72 -4.20 8.89
CA THR A 221 11.55 -3.36 8.56
C THR A 221 10.24 -4.13 8.71
N ILE A 222 10.19 -5.43 8.40
CA ILE A 222 9.00 -6.27 8.66
C ILE A 222 8.75 -6.46 10.15
N LYS A 223 9.79 -6.73 10.94
CA LYS A 223 9.66 -6.84 12.40
C LYS A 223 9.10 -5.54 12.99
N PHE A 224 9.64 -4.40 12.54
CA PHE A 224 9.18 -3.09 12.98
C PHE A 224 7.70 -2.82 12.65
N VAL A 225 7.21 -3.15 11.46
CA VAL A 225 5.79 -2.94 11.12
C VAL A 225 4.87 -3.91 11.85
N ASN A 226 5.32 -5.13 12.17
CA ASN A 226 4.59 -6.03 13.08
C ASN A 226 4.42 -5.40 14.47
N ASP A 227 5.51 -4.84 15.02
CA ASP A 227 5.52 -4.18 16.35
C ASP A 227 4.64 -2.92 16.37
N CYS A 228 4.51 -2.23 15.25
CA CYS A 228 3.56 -1.12 15.09
C CYS A 228 2.11 -1.59 15.02
N GLY A 229 1.85 -2.86 14.73
CA GLY A 229 0.52 -3.46 14.66
C GLY A 229 -0.30 -3.04 13.44
N ILE A 230 0.33 -2.68 12.30
CA ILE A 230 -0.38 -2.27 11.08
C ILE A 230 -1.38 -3.32 10.59
N ASP A 231 -2.43 -2.88 9.87
CA ASP A 231 -3.47 -3.77 9.34
C ASP A 231 -3.16 -4.28 7.92
N GLY A 232 -2.40 -3.51 7.15
CA GLY A 232 -2.03 -3.87 5.80
C GLY A 232 -0.65 -3.37 5.40
N ILE A 233 -0.07 -3.97 4.36
CA ILE A 233 1.27 -3.60 3.87
C ILE A 233 1.33 -3.58 2.34
N LYS A 234 2.05 -2.59 1.80
CA LYS A 234 2.53 -2.56 0.42
C LYS A 234 4.04 -2.71 0.41
N ILE A 235 4.51 -3.79 -0.20
CA ILE A 235 5.93 -4.07 -0.38
C ILE A 235 6.30 -3.66 -1.81
N HIS A 236 7.06 -2.59 -1.95
CA HIS A 236 7.57 -2.13 -3.23
C HIS A 236 9.04 -2.53 -3.39
N MET A 237 9.49 -2.61 -4.65
CA MET A 237 10.90 -2.63 -4.97
C MET A 237 11.36 -1.21 -5.33
N LEU A 238 12.61 -0.91 -4.99
CA LEU A 238 13.25 0.29 -5.50
C LEU A 238 13.38 0.19 -7.02
N TYR A 239 13.09 1.29 -7.70
CA TYR A 239 13.47 1.50 -9.09
C TYR A 239 14.06 2.89 -9.28
N VAL A 240 14.94 2.99 -10.24
CA VAL A 240 15.58 4.26 -10.61
C VAL A 240 14.79 4.86 -11.77
N ALA A 241 14.18 6.01 -11.53
CA ALA A 241 13.43 6.76 -12.54
C ALA A 241 14.26 7.93 -13.06
N LYS A 242 14.12 8.26 -14.34
CA LYS A 242 14.71 9.46 -14.95
C LYS A 242 14.32 10.72 -14.18
N ASN A 243 15.16 11.72 -14.25
CA ASN A 243 14.92 13.03 -13.64
C ASN A 243 14.75 13.02 -12.12
N THR A 244 15.27 12.00 -11.43
CA THR A 244 15.33 11.93 -9.97
C THR A 244 16.75 12.13 -9.47
N PRO A 245 16.96 12.65 -8.24
CA PRO A 245 18.29 12.67 -7.63
C PRO A 245 18.93 11.28 -7.55
N LEU A 246 18.11 10.23 -7.35
CA LEU A 246 18.57 8.84 -7.33
C LEU A 246 19.18 8.40 -8.67
N ALA A 247 18.64 8.86 -9.81
CA ALA A 247 19.22 8.58 -11.12
C ALA A 247 20.64 9.13 -11.25
N SER A 248 20.87 10.38 -10.81
CA SER A 248 22.18 11.00 -10.81
C SER A 248 23.18 10.30 -9.87
N ILE A 249 22.70 9.83 -8.72
CA ILE A 249 23.53 9.02 -7.80
C ILE A 249 23.89 7.70 -8.47
N TYR A 250 22.90 7.02 -9.07
CA TYR A 250 23.11 5.74 -9.74
C TYR A 250 24.04 5.81 -10.96
N GLU A 251 24.06 6.93 -11.67
CA GLU A 251 25.02 7.15 -12.77
C GLU A 251 26.47 7.24 -12.30
N LYS A 252 26.68 7.91 -11.15
CA LYS A 252 28.01 8.15 -10.58
C LYS A 252 28.54 6.95 -9.79
N ASP A 253 27.69 6.38 -8.97
CA ASP A 253 28.00 5.24 -8.11
C ASP A 253 26.91 4.17 -8.32
N LYS A 254 27.25 3.15 -9.11
CA LYS A 254 26.37 2.04 -9.45
C LYS A 254 26.09 1.17 -8.21
N PHE A 255 25.38 1.72 -7.21
CA PHE A 255 24.94 0.91 -6.07
C PHE A 255 24.12 -0.30 -6.54
N HIS A 256 24.10 -1.33 -5.73
CA HIS A 256 23.40 -2.57 -6.07
C HIS A 256 21.89 -2.34 -6.23
N ILE A 257 21.34 -2.74 -7.36
CA ILE A 257 19.90 -2.86 -7.61
C ILE A 257 19.56 -4.35 -7.53
N LEU A 258 18.55 -4.71 -6.74
CA LEU A 258 18.15 -6.10 -6.55
C LEU A 258 17.84 -6.76 -7.91
N THR A 259 18.40 -7.93 -8.13
CA THR A 259 17.94 -8.83 -9.18
C THR A 259 16.52 -9.32 -8.87
N LYS A 260 15.83 -9.87 -9.88
CA LYS A 260 14.50 -10.44 -9.68
C LYS A 260 14.53 -11.58 -8.65
N GLU A 261 15.54 -12.42 -8.72
CA GLU A 261 15.75 -13.57 -7.84
C GLU A 261 15.99 -13.13 -6.39
N GLU A 262 16.83 -12.11 -6.17
CA GLU A 262 17.06 -11.53 -4.83
C GLU A 262 15.77 -10.93 -4.27
N TYR A 263 15.01 -10.19 -5.09
CA TYR A 263 13.75 -9.61 -4.67
C TYR A 263 12.74 -10.67 -4.24
N ILE A 264 12.59 -11.75 -5.04
CA ILE A 264 11.70 -12.88 -4.72
C ILE A 264 12.12 -13.54 -3.41
N ASP A 265 13.42 -13.78 -3.23
CA ASP A 265 13.99 -14.40 -2.01
C ASP A 265 13.68 -13.55 -0.78
N ILE A 266 13.93 -12.24 -0.85
CA ILE A 266 13.66 -11.29 0.24
C ILE A 266 12.17 -11.25 0.58
N VAL A 267 11.29 -11.13 -0.43
CA VAL A 267 9.85 -11.06 -0.21
C VAL A 267 9.31 -12.35 0.41
N CYS A 268 9.79 -13.51 -0.02
CA CYS A 268 9.42 -14.79 0.59
C CYS A 268 9.79 -14.83 2.08
N ASP A 269 11.00 -14.39 2.44
CA ASP A 269 11.43 -14.35 3.85
C ASP A 269 10.68 -13.27 4.65
N GLN A 270 10.36 -12.13 4.05
CA GLN A 270 9.53 -11.10 4.64
C GLN A 270 8.11 -11.60 4.95
N LEU A 271 7.49 -12.32 4.02
CA LEU A 271 6.16 -12.90 4.24
C LEU A 271 6.15 -13.90 5.39
N ARG A 272 7.21 -14.69 5.54
CA ARG A 272 7.36 -15.63 6.68
C ARG A 272 7.40 -14.94 8.04
N LEU A 273 8.02 -13.76 8.10
CA LEU A 273 8.13 -12.95 9.31
C LEU A 273 6.90 -12.05 9.55
N LEU A 274 6.05 -11.85 8.56
CA LEU A 274 4.91 -10.94 8.64
C LEU A 274 3.73 -11.61 9.33
N ASN A 275 3.09 -10.92 10.28
CA ASN A 275 1.92 -11.43 10.99
C ASN A 275 0.81 -11.86 9.99
N GLN A 276 0.21 -13.03 10.24
CA GLN A 276 -0.82 -13.65 9.38
C GLN A 276 -2.08 -12.81 9.19
N ASP A 277 -2.36 -11.86 10.09
CA ASP A 277 -3.53 -11.01 10.05
C ASP A 277 -3.28 -9.68 9.29
N ILE A 278 -2.04 -9.41 8.88
CA ILE A 278 -1.69 -8.23 8.06
C ILE A 278 -2.03 -8.51 6.59
N VAL A 279 -2.85 -7.64 6.01
CA VAL A 279 -3.31 -7.77 4.62
C VAL A 279 -2.20 -7.35 3.64
N ILE A 280 -1.87 -8.21 2.70
CA ILE A 280 -0.95 -7.87 1.60
C ILE A 280 -1.71 -7.07 0.55
N MET A 281 -1.51 -5.76 0.56
CA MET A 281 -2.14 -4.83 -0.38
C MET A 281 -1.47 -4.88 -1.75
N ARG A 282 -0.15 -5.03 -1.78
CA ARG A 282 0.69 -5.09 -2.99
C ARG A 282 2.07 -5.67 -2.67
N ILE A 283 2.66 -6.39 -3.65
CA ILE A 283 4.03 -6.94 -3.55
C ILE A 283 4.92 -6.47 -4.71
N THR A 284 4.45 -5.57 -5.56
CA THR A 284 5.21 -5.07 -6.73
C THR A 284 5.04 -3.57 -6.87
N GLY A 285 5.94 -2.93 -7.64
CA GLY A 285 5.79 -1.56 -8.10
C GLY A 285 5.15 -1.48 -9.50
N ASP A 286 4.71 -0.31 -9.88
CA ASP A 286 4.21 0.03 -11.23
C ASP A 286 4.94 1.29 -11.71
N PRO A 287 6.20 1.19 -12.19
CA PRO A 287 6.90 2.33 -12.74
C PRO A 287 6.29 2.75 -14.08
N THR A 288 6.42 4.01 -14.42
CA THR A 288 6.16 4.51 -15.76
C THR A 288 7.30 4.03 -16.67
N LEU A 289 6.97 3.25 -17.72
CA LEU A 289 7.97 2.51 -18.51
C LEU A 289 8.99 3.41 -19.21
N ASP A 290 8.55 4.55 -19.72
CA ASP A 290 9.38 5.55 -20.39
C ASP A 290 10.33 6.31 -19.44
N GLU A 291 10.05 6.29 -18.14
CA GLU A 291 10.90 6.88 -17.10
C GLU A 291 11.85 5.87 -16.43
N LEU A 292 11.61 4.58 -16.58
CA LEU A 292 12.39 3.54 -15.91
C LEU A 292 13.83 3.45 -16.45
N ILE A 293 14.82 3.53 -15.55
CA ILE A 293 16.24 3.28 -15.84
C ILE A 293 16.63 1.87 -15.40
N ALA A 294 16.25 1.48 -14.17
CA ALA A 294 16.57 0.17 -13.59
C ALA A 294 15.59 -0.17 -12.45
N PRO A 295 15.31 -1.45 -12.19
CA PRO A 295 15.71 -2.63 -12.98
C PRO A 295 14.75 -2.90 -14.15
N ASP A 296 15.21 -3.55 -15.19
CA ASP A 296 14.43 -3.88 -16.39
C ASP A 296 13.39 -4.99 -16.16
N TRP A 297 13.65 -5.92 -15.23
CA TRP A 297 12.73 -7.02 -14.90
C TRP A 297 11.39 -6.56 -14.33
N LEU A 298 11.31 -5.32 -13.82
CA LEU A 298 10.10 -4.75 -13.24
C LEU A 298 8.95 -4.56 -14.25
N ILE A 299 9.27 -4.47 -15.53
CA ILE A 299 8.29 -4.34 -16.63
C ILE A 299 7.27 -5.50 -16.63
N LYS A 300 7.69 -6.69 -16.18
CA LYS A 300 6.89 -7.91 -16.17
C LYS A 300 6.33 -8.25 -14.78
N LYS A 301 5.63 -7.31 -14.13
CA LYS A 301 5.14 -7.47 -12.75
C LYS A 301 4.38 -8.77 -12.46
N PHE A 302 3.56 -9.25 -13.42
CA PHE A 302 2.83 -10.52 -13.25
C PHE A 302 3.74 -11.74 -13.22
N VAL A 303 4.88 -11.69 -13.90
CA VAL A 303 5.91 -12.75 -13.82
C VAL A 303 6.47 -12.79 -12.41
N VAL A 304 6.82 -11.64 -11.84
CA VAL A 304 7.34 -11.54 -10.47
C VAL A 304 6.34 -12.10 -9.44
N LEU A 305 5.06 -11.72 -9.55
CA LEU A 305 4.00 -12.24 -8.66
C LEU A 305 3.89 -13.77 -8.74
N ASN A 306 3.87 -14.31 -9.97
CA ASN A 306 3.78 -15.76 -10.18
C ASN A 306 5.03 -16.49 -9.67
N ASP A 307 6.20 -15.89 -9.81
CA ASP A 307 7.46 -16.49 -9.35
C ASP A 307 7.56 -16.46 -7.82
N ILE A 308 7.04 -15.43 -7.14
CA ILE A 308 6.89 -15.42 -5.66
C ILE A 308 5.98 -16.58 -5.22
N ASP A 309 4.80 -16.74 -5.85
CA ASP A 309 3.88 -17.84 -5.52
C ASP A 309 4.55 -19.21 -5.69
N LYS A 310 5.26 -19.43 -6.80
CA LYS A 310 6.00 -20.68 -7.07
C LYS A 310 7.10 -20.91 -6.04
N GLU A 311 7.85 -19.88 -5.68
CA GLU A 311 8.95 -20.01 -4.71
C GLU A 311 8.41 -20.33 -3.31
N MET A 312 7.29 -19.71 -2.89
CA MET A 312 6.61 -20.06 -1.65
C MET A 312 6.15 -21.53 -1.63
N VAL A 313 5.61 -22.02 -2.75
CA VAL A 313 5.23 -23.45 -2.88
C VAL A 313 6.47 -24.35 -2.80
N LYS A 314 7.51 -24.05 -3.56
CA LYS A 314 8.77 -24.82 -3.61
C LYS A 314 9.43 -24.92 -2.23
N ARG A 315 9.45 -23.81 -1.46
CA ARG A 315 10.00 -23.78 -0.10
C ARG A 315 9.04 -24.34 0.94
N ASN A 316 7.79 -24.62 0.59
CA ASN A 316 6.69 -24.98 1.48
C ASN A 316 6.50 -24.00 2.66
N ILE A 317 6.55 -22.70 2.36
CA ILE A 317 6.42 -21.59 3.32
C ILE A 317 5.09 -20.86 3.13
N TYR A 318 4.67 -20.13 4.17
CA TYR A 318 3.47 -19.26 4.15
C TYR A 318 3.66 -18.06 5.06
N GLN A 319 2.76 -17.07 4.94
CA GLN A 319 2.81 -15.85 5.76
C GLN A 319 2.73 -16.20 7.26
N GLY A 320 3.72 -15.72 8.02
CA GLY A 320 3.78 -15.88 9.47
C GLY A 320 4.24 -17.26 9.92
N ASP A 321 4.88 -18.08 9.08
CA ASP A 321 5.38 -19.40 9.47
C ASP A 321 6.65 -19.36 10.34
N LEU A 322 7.20 -18.17 10.57
CA LEU A 322 8.32 -17.93 11.50
C LEU A 322 7.93 -17.14 12.76
N LEU A 323 6.62 -16.94 13.03
CA LEU A 323 6.12 -16.27 14.22
C LEU A 323 5.65 -17.25 15.29
#